data_b88bf4341697c35f21f6966f5126cab5
#
_entry.id   b88bf4341697c35f21f6966f5126cab5
#
_cell.length_a   1.000
_cell.length_b   1.000
_cell.length_c   1.000
_cell.angle_alpha   90.00
_cell.angle_beta   90.00
_cell.angle_gamma   90.00
#
_symmetry.space_group_name_H-M   'P 1'
#
loop_
_entity.id
_entity.type
_entity.pdbx_description
1 polymer ?
#
loop_
_entity_poly.entity_id
_entity_poly.type
_entity_poly.pdbx_seq_one_letter_code
_entity_poly.pdbx_strand_id
1 'polypeptide(L)'
;LSRSRKIGRSGGMKIMLETWRWFGPDDPVTCSDIRQAGADGIVTALHAAAPGEVWQADDIAARKGFIEAEGLTWSVVESIPVHPAIKLGNDRAAQHIDGWIQTMRNLAANGLEVICYNFMPVVDWTRTDLRWTARRGGLALRFDPSMTAISPK
;
A
#
# COMPACT_ATOMS: atom_id res chain seq x y z
N LEU A 1 -0.92 8.13 -32.87
CA LEU A 1 -2.26 8.70 -32.62
C LEU A 1 -2.72 8.32 -31.21
N SER A 2 -2.34 9.15 -30.24
CA SER A 2 -2.69 8.99 -28.83
C SER A 2 -4.15 9.37 -28.63
N ARG A 3 -5.00 8.42 -28.24
CA ARG A 3 -6.32 8.69 -27.68
C ARG A 3 -6.19 8.84 -26.16
N SER A 4 -6.00 10.08 -25.72
CA SER A 4 -6.23 10.44 -24.33
C SER A 4 -7.72 10.21 -24.01
N ARG A 5 -8.06 9.18 -23.24
CA ARG A 5 -9.39 9.01 -22.67
C ARG A 5 -9.54 9.97 -21.50
N LYS A 6 -10.09 11.14 -21.74
CA LYS A 6 -10.64 11.98 -20.68
C LYS A 6 -11.82 11.23 -20.06
N ILE A 7 -11.71 10.83 -18.81
CA ILE A 7 -12.81 10.31 -18.02
C ILE A 7 -13.74 11.49 -17.72
N GLY A 8 -14.74 11.68 -18.57
CA GLY A 8 -15.82 12.64 -18.35
C GLY A 8 -16.76 12.12 -17.26
N ARG A 9 -17.03 12.93 -16.25
CA ARG A 9 -18.11 12.72 -15.29
C ARG A 9 -19.46 12.81 -16.04
N SER A 10 -19.99 11.68 -16.49
CA SER A 10 -21.39 11.55 -16.86
C SER A 10 -22.01 10.49 -15.94
N GLY A 11 -23.23 10.72 -15.41
CA GLY A 11 -23.94 9.86 -14.47
C GLY A 11 -24.27 8.48 -15.05
N GLY A 12 -23.27 7.66 -15.23
CA GLY A 12 -23.30 6.31 -15.72
C GLY A 12 -22.45 5.41 -14.86
N MET A 13 -22.85 4.16 -14.72
CA MET A 13 -22.23 3.01 -14.11
C MET A 13 -20.77 3.26 -13.63
N LYS A 14 -20.49 3.16 -12.32
CA LYS A 14 -19.14 3.21 -11.80
C LYS A 14 -18.34 2.08 -12.45
N ILE A 15 -17.46 2.44 -13.37
CA ILE A 15 -16.50 1.49 -13.94
C ILE A 15 -15.54 1.11 -12.82
N MET A 16 -15.31 -0.19 -12.64
CA MET A 16 -14.30 -0.70 -11.72
C MET A 16 -12.94 -0.18 -12.16
N LEU A 17 -12.17 0.40 -11.23
CA LEU A 17 -10.82 0.85 -11.49
C LEU A 17 -9.85 -0.32 -11.35
N GLU A 18 -9.10 -0.62 -12.40
CA GLU A 18 -8.05 -1.64 -12.37
C GLU A 18 -6.80 -1.05 -11.75
N THR A 19 -6.33 -1.64 -10.65
CA THR A 19 -5.19 -1.13 -9.89
C THR A 19 -4.11 -2.17 -9.71
N TRP A 20 -2.86 -1.72 -9.58
CA TRP A 20 -1.68 -2.56 -9.34
C TRP A 20 -1.00 -2.17 -8.02
N ARG A 21 -0.62 -3.17 -7.22
CA ARG A 21 0.20 -2.95 -6.04
C ARG A 21 1.64 -2.67 -6.45
N TRP A 22 2.17 -1.50 -6.07
CA TRP A 22 3.52 -1.08 -6.40
C TRP A 22 4.29 -0.71 -5.12
N PHE A 23 5.52 -1.19 -5.00
CA PHE A 23 6.33 -1.03 -3.79
C PHE A 23 7.29 0.16 -3.84
N GLY A 24 7.11 1.07 -4.78
CA GLY A 24 7.88 2.30 -4.87
C GLY A 24 8.96 2.26 -5.94
N PRO A 25 9.81 3.32 -6.03
CA PRO A 25 10.79 3.46 -7.11
C PRO A 25 11.81 2.31 -7.22
N ASP A 26 12.04 1.60 -6.13
CA ASP A 26 12.97 0.46 -6.09
C ASP A 26 12.27 -0.89 -6.42
N ASP A 27 10.98 -0.86 -6.75
CA ASP A 27 10.26 -2.05 -7.21
C ASP A 27 10.80 -2.48 -8.58
N PRO A 28 11.13 -3.77 -8.77
CA PRO A 28 11.53 -4.28 -10.09
C PRO A 28 10.43 -4.13 -11.15
N VAL A 29 9.16 -4.04 -10.74
CA VAL A 29 8.04 -3.72 -11.63
C VAL A 29 7.90 -2.21 -11.73
N THR A 30 8.10 -1.66 -12.90
CA THR A 30 8.04 -0.22 -13.14
C THR A 30 6.61 0.27 -13.40
N CYS A 31 6.37 1.57 -13.23
CA CYS A 31 5.08 2.17 -13.62
C CYS A 31 4.76 1.96 -15.12
N SER A 32 5.78 1.88 -15.97
CA SER A 32 5.61 1.56 -17.39
C SER A 32 5.07 0.14 -17.61
N ASP A 33 5.59 -0.85 -16.86
CA ASP A 33 5.13 -2.24 -16.94
C ASP A 33 3.66 -2.34 -16.45
N ILE A 34 3.34 -1.66 -15.37
CA ILE A 34 1.99 -1.59 -14.81
C ILE A 34 1.00 -1.02 -15.84
N ARG A 35 1.38 0.06 -16.52
CA ARG A 35 0.56 0.64 -17.58
C ARG A 35 0.43 -0.28 -18.79
N GLN A 36 1.49 -1.00 -19.17
CA GLN A 36 1.43 -2.00 -20.23
C GLN A 36 0.51 -3.17 -19.88
N ALA A 37 0.43 -3.54 -18.60
CA ALA A 37 -0.50 -4.55 -18.10
C ALA A 37 -1.97 -4.08 -18.14
N GLY A 38 -2.22 -2.79 -18.39
CA GLY A 38 -3.56 -2.21 -18.54
C GLY A 38 -4.15 -1.61 -17.27
N ALA A 39 -3.39 -1.53 -16.16
CA ALA A 39 -3.87 -0.87 -14.96
C ALA A 39 -3.88 0.66 -15.12
N ASP A 40 -4.88 1.31 -14.55
CA ASP A 40 -5.05 2.77 -14.54
C ASP A 40 -4.63 3.39 -13.20
N GLY A 41 -4.60 2.57 -12.14
CA GLY A 41 -4.36 3.03 -10.79
C GLY A 41 -3.24 2.26 -10.07
N ILE A 42 -2.65 2.97 -9.11
CA ILE A 42 -1.59 2.45 -8.23
C ILE A 42 -2.13 2.32 -6.80
N VAL A 43 -1.81 1.20 -6.18
CA VAL A 43 -1.94 0.96 -4.74
C VAL A 43 -0.54 0.98 -4.16
N THR A 44 -0.19 1.98 -3.35
CA THR A 44 1.16 2.14 -2.81
C THR A 44 1.19 2.93 -1.49
N ALA A 45 2.38 3.10 -0.93
CA ALA A 45 2.67 3.81 0.31
C ALA A 45 3.97 4.62 0.20
N LEU A 46 4.29 5.41 1.22
CA LEU A 46 5.63 5.96 1.42
C LEU A 46 6.47 4.92 2.18
N HIS A 47 7.06 3.97 1.44
CA HIS A 47 7.77 2.83 2.04
C HIS A 47 9.03 3.20 2.82
N ALA A 48 9.60 4.39 2.58
CA ALA A 48 10.76 4.89 3.32
C ALA A 48 10.40 5.44 4.71
N ALA A 49 9.13 5.77 4.96
CA ALA A 49 8.67 6.30 6.24
C ALA A 49 8.61 5.19 7.30
N ALA A 50 9.19 5.46 8.46
CA ALA A 50 9.19 4.51 9.57
C ALA A 50 7.80 4.38 10.22
N PRO A 51 7.46 3.23 10.84
CA PRO A 51 6.22 3.09 11.60
C PRO A 51 6.10 4.15 12.70
N GLY A 52 5.01 4.90 12.69
CA GLY A 52 4.75 6.00 13.64
C GLY A 52 5.28 7.37 13.21
N GLU A 53 5.99 7.44 12.10
CA GLU A 53 6.38 8.71 11.49
C GLU A 53 5.18 9.35 10.78
N VAL A 54 5.05 10.67 10.91
CA VAL A 54 4.01 11.43 10.19
C VAL A 54 4.47 11.69 8.76
N TRP A 55 3.70 11.24 7.79
CA TRP A 55 3.97 11.52 6.39
C TRP A 55 3.70 12.98 6.07
N GLN A 56 4.71 13.68 5.58
CA GLN A 56 4.60 15.08 5.25
C GLN A 56 3.83 15.28 3.94
N ALA A 57 3.11 16.39 3.84
CA ALA A 57 2.30 16.69 2.66
C ALA A 57 3.13 16.77 1.38
N ASP A 58 4.37 17.29 1.47
CA ASP A 58 5.28 17.43 0.33
C ASP A 58 5.79 16.07 -0.18
N ASP A 59 6.07 15.11 0.73
CA ASP A 59 6.49 13.75 0.36
C ASP A 59 5.34 13.00 -0.34
N ILE A 60 4.11 13.19 0.15
CA ILE A 60 2.90 12.66 -0.46
C ILE A 60 2.70 13.26 -1.85
N ALA A 61 2.82 14.58 -1.98
CA ALA A 61 2.68 15.29 -3.25
C ALA A 61 3.76 14.84 -4.26
N ALA A 62 5.00 14.69 -3.82
CA ALA A 62 6.10 14.20 -4.65
C ALA A 62 5.84 12.78 -5.19
N ARG A 63 5.40 11.85 -4.32
CA ARG A 63 5.05 10.49 -4.72
C ARG A 63 3.88 10.48 -5.71
N LYS A 64 2.85 11.27 -5.44
CA LYS A 64 1.69 11.41 -6.30
C LYS A 64 2.08 11.98 -7.66
N GLY A 65 2.86 13.06 -7.69
CA GLY A 65 3.34 13.69 -8.92
C GLY A 65 4.18 12.73 -9.78
N PHE A 66 5.02 11.89 -9.15
CA PHE A 66 5.78 10.85 -9.85
C PHE A 66 4.84 9.86 -10.56
N ILE A 67 3.83 9.35 -9.87
CA ILE A 67 2.86 8.39 -10.43
C ILE A 67 2.04 9.02 -11.55
N GLU A 68 1.60 10.27 -11.37
CA GLU A 68 0.81 11.01 -12.36
C GLU A 68 1.62 11.34 -13.63
N ALA A 69 2.92 11.63 -13.49
CA ALA A 69 3.82 11.82 -14.61
C ALA A 69 3.97 10.57 -15.50
N GLU A 70 3.81 9.38 -14.90
CA GLU A 70 3.78 8.11 -15.61
C GLU A 70 2.41 7.78 -16.24
N GLY A 71 1.42 8.67 -16.13
CA GLY A 71 0.07 8.52 -16.68
C GLY A 71 -0.84 7.58 -15.87
N LEU A 72 -0.50 7.32 -14.60
CA LEU A 72 -1.25 6.51 -13.66
C LEU A 72 -1.86 7.38 -12.55
N THR A 73 -2.77 6.83 -11.75
CA THR A 73 -3.38 7.54 -10.63
C THR A 73 -3.02 6.82 -9.32
N TRP A 74 -2.57 7.54 -8.30
CA TRP A 74 -2.46 6.97 -6.96
C TRP A 74 -3.87 6.82 -6.38
N SER A 75 -4.42 5.62 -6.42
CA SER A 75 -5.83 5.34 -6.14
C SER A 75 -6.08 4.92 -4.70
N VAL A 76 -5.14 4.19 -4.12
CA VAL A 76 -5.26 3.61 -2.77
C VAL A 76 -3.93 3.71 -2.05
N VAL A 77 -3.98 4.15 -0.80
CA VAL A 77 -2.83 4.08 0.12
C VAL A 77 -2.86 2.71 0.80
N GLU A 78 -1.82 1.93 0.59
CA GLU A 78 -1.66 0.67 1.31
C GLU A 78 -0.20 0.46 1.70
N SER A 79 0.11 0.58 2.95
CA SER A 79 -0.72 0.95 4.08
C SER A 79 -0.01 2.05 4.87
N ILE A 80 -0.75 2.80 5.69
CA ILE A 80 -0.12 3.58 6.75
C ILE A 80 0.23 2.59 7.87
N PRO A 81 1.52 2.41 8.24
CA PRO A 81 1.90 1.48 9.29
C PRO A 81 1.28 1.86 10.64
N VAL A 82 0.64 0.89 11.31
CA VAL A 82 0.14 1.07 12.67
C VAL A 82 1.26 0.77 13.66
N HIS A 83 1.70 1.80 14.41
CA HIS A 83 2.79 1.66 15.36
C HIS A 83 2.49 0.63 16.47
N PRO A 84 3.48 -0.17 16.93
CA PRO A 84 3.28 -1.16 17.99
C PRO A 84 2.66 -0.60 19.28
N ALA A 85 2.97 0.63 19.66
CA ALA A 85 2.37 1.29 20.83
C ALA A 85 0.83 1.36 20.74
N ILE A 86 0.27 1.59 19.54
CA ILE A 86 -1.18 1.61 19.31
C ILE A 86 -1.75 0.20 19.48
N LYS A 87 -1.07 -0.79 18.90
CA LYS A 87 -1.51 -2.20 18.96
C LYS A 87 -1.53 -2.75 20.39
N LEU A 88 -0.60 -2.28 21.22
CA LEU A 88 -0.45 -2.69 22.63
C LEU A 88 -1.26 -1.80 23.59
N GLY A 89 -1.77 -0.65 23.16
CA GLY A 89 -2.50 0.27 24.02
C GLY A 89 -1.66 0.84 25.18
N ASN A 90 -0.35 1.02 24.99
CA ASN A 90 0.54 1.51 26.03
C ASN A 90 0.53 3.07 26.13
N ASP A 91 1.29 3.63 27.07
CA ASP A 91 1.30 5.07 27.37
C ASP A 91 1.64 5.99 26.16
N ARG A 92 2.31 5.44 25.16
CA ARG A 92 2.64 6.17 23.91
C ARG A 92 1.58 6.03 22.82
N ALA A 93 0.53 5.25 23.04
CA ALA A 93 -0.50 4.98 22.02
C ALA A 93 -1.16 6.27 21.53
N ALA A 94 -1.53 7.17 22.43
CA ALA A 94 -2.20 8.43 22.09
C ALA A 94 -1.37 9.28 21.12
N GLN A 95 -0.07 9.48 21.41
CA GLN A 95 0.83 10.23 20.55
C GLN A 95 0.92 9.63 19.11
N HIS A 96 1.00 8.31 19.00
CA HIS A 96 1.08 7.65 17.69
C HIS A 96 -0.26 7.65 16.95
N ILE A 97 -1.38 7.64 17.66
CA ILE A 97 -2.71 7.84 17.08
C ILE A 97 -2.82 9.24 16.47
N ASP A 98 -2.40 10.28 17.20
CA ASP A 98 -2.40 11.65 16.69
C ASP A 98 -1.54 11.80 15.42
N GLY A 99 -0.35 11.20 15.41
CA GLY A 99 0.52 11.16 14.23
C GLY A 99 -0.11 10.42 13.05
N TRP A 100 -0.78 9.32 13.31
CA TRP A 100 -1.49 8.54 12.28
C TRP A 100 -2.66 9.33 11.68
N ILE A 101 -3.43 10.02 12.54
CA ILE A 101 -4.51 10.92 12.11
C ILE A 101 -3.95 12.10 11.29
N GLN A 102 -2.80 12.66 11.68
CA GLN A 102 -2.17 13.73 10.91
C GLN A 102 -1.75 13.25 9.52
N THR A 103 -1.18 12.05 9.42
CA THR A 103 -0.88 11.42 8.12
C THR A 103 -2.14 11.29 7.26
N MET A 104 -3.26 10.84 7.82
CA MET A 104 -4.54 10.76 7.10
C MET A 104 -4.99 12.12 6.58
N ARG A 105 -4.87 13.18 7.40
CA ARG A 105 -5.22 14.54 6.98
C ARG A 105 -4.35 15.03 5.83
N ASN A 106 -3.04 14.76 5.89
CA ASN A 106 -2.11 15.12 4.83
C ASN A 106 -2.41 14.37 3.51
N LEU A 107 -2.78 13.08 3.60
CA LEU A 107 -3.23 12.29 2.45
C LEU A 107 -4.53 12.85 1.86
N ALA A 108 -5.52 13.14 2.69
CA ALA A 108 -6.80 13.70 2.26
C ALA A 108 -6.61 15.08 1.58
N ALA A 109 -5.73 15.94 2.13
CA ALA A 109 -5.39 17.23 1.53
C ALA A 109 -4.75 17.09 0.13
N ASN A 110 -4.08 15.95 -0.14
CA ASN A 110 -3.55 15.58 -1.44
C ASN A 110 -4.56 14.83 -2.34
N GLY A 111 -5.83 14.71 -1.91
CA GLY A 111 -6.90 14.08 -2.69
C GLY A 111 -6.88 12.55 -2.68
N LEU A 112 -6.23 11.93 -1.70
CA LEU A 112 -6.21 10.48 -1.51
C LEU A 112 -7.33 10.09 -0.53
N GLU A 113 -8.35 9.39 -1.05
CA GLU A 113 -9.60 9.13 -0.34
C GLU A 113 -9.70 7.71 0.22
N VAL A 114 -8.88 6.78 -0.28
CA VAL A 114 -8.93 5.37 0.13
C VAL A 114 -7.63 4.98 0.81
N ILE A 115 -7.75 4.58 2.07
CA ILE A 115 -6.62 4.17 2.90
C ILE A 115 -6.90 2.78 3.48
N CYS A 116 -6.01 1.84 3.21
CA CYS A 116 -5.98 0.54 3.86
C CYS A 116 -5.02 0.59 5.05
N TYR A 117 -5.29 -0.20 6.07
CA TYR A 117 -4.36 -0.42 7.18
C TYR A 117 -4.44 -1.85 7.67
N ASN A 118 -3.35 -2.32 8.24
CA ASN A 118 -3.26 -3.62 8.88
C ASN A 118 -3.11 -3.46 10.38
N PHE A 119 -4.01 -4.06 11.15
CA PHE A 119 -3.92 -4.10 12.60
C PHE A 119 -3.58 -5.54 13.03
N MET A 120 -2.29 -5.87 13.02
CA MET A 120 -1.80 -7.20 13.42
C MET A 120 -1.11 -7.07 14.76
N PRO A 121 -1.76 -7.49 15.85
CA PRO A 121 -1.13 -7.51 17.18
C PRO A 121 -0.05 -8.59 17.19
N VAL A 122 1.04 -8.36 17.90
CA VAL A 122 2.15 -9.29 18.17
C VAL A 122 2.99 -9.63 16.93
N VAL A 123 2.42 -10.34 15.94
CA VAL A 123 3.15 -10.79 14.72
C VAL A 123 2.45 -10.27 13.47
N ASP A 124 3.23 -9.84 12.51
CA ASP A 124 2.77 -9.48 11.16
C ASP A 124 2.81 -10.71 10.24
N TRP A 125 2.59 -10.52 8.94
CA TRP A 125 2.60 -11.57 7.92
C TRP A 125 3.86 -12.44 8.03
N THR A 126 3.72 -13.65 8.57
CA THR A 126 4.83 -14.60 8.73
C THR A 126 4.83 -15.61 7.59
N ARG A 127 6.02 -15.93 7.10
CA ARG A 127 6.24 -16.97 6.08
C ARG A 127 7.41 -17.82 6.49
N THR A 128 7.26 -19.14 6.35
CA THR A 128 8.32 -20.13 6.61
C THR A 128 9.04 -20.52 5.32
N ASP A 129 8.39 -20.32 4.17
CA ASP A 129 8.97 -20.56 2.85
C ASP A 129 8.54 -19.42 1.89
N LEU A 130 9.51 -18.77 1.26
CA LEU A 130 9.28 -17.68 0.31
C LEU A 130 9.24 -18.16 -1.15
N ARG A 131 9.55 -19.43 -1.41
CA ARG A 131 9.66 -20.02 -2.75
C ARG A 131 9.03 -21.41 -2.84
N TRP A 132 8.00 -21.67 -2.07
CA TRP A 132 7.31 -22.94 -2.13
C TRP A 132 6.71 -23.21 -3.50
N THR A 133 6.99 -24.40 -4.05
CA THR A 133 6.45 -24.79 -5.35
C THR A 133 5.01 -25.27 -5.20
N ALA A 134 4.07 -24.54 -5.77
CA ALA A 134 2.65 -24.90 -5.81
C ALA A 134 2.39 -26.03 -6.82
N ARG A 135 1.22 -26.67 -6.70
CA ARG A 135 0.84 -27.87 -7.50
C ARG A 135 0.98 -27.70 -9.03
N ARG A 136 0.95 -26.46 -9.54
CA ARG A 136 1.07 -26.14 -10.98
C ARG A 136 2.45 -25.60 -11.36
N GLY A 137 3.45 -25.76 -10.50
CA GLY A 137 4.83 -25.35 -10.74
C GLY A 137 5.12 -23.87 -10.48
N GLY A 138 4.12 -23.04 -10.17
CA GLY A 138 4.33 -21.66 -9.78
C GLY A 138 4.93 -21.55 -8.38
N LEU A 139 5.66 -20.47 -8.10
CA LEU A 139 6.16 -20.17 -6.77
C LEU A 139 5.11 -19.41 -5.96
N ALA A 140 5.03 -19.72 -4.67
CA ALA A 140 4.13 -19.07 -3.72
C ALA A 140 4.78 -18.89 -2.36
N LEU A 141 4.27 -17.93 -1.60
CA LEU A 141 4.60 -17.79 -0.18
C LEU A 141 3.82 -18.83 0.62
N ARG A 142 4.48 -19.48 1.60
CA ARG A 142 3.85 -20.47 2.46
C ARG A 142 4.18 -20.21 3.92
N PHE A 143 3.20 -20.40 4.79
CA PHE A 143 3.41 -20.57 6.22
C PHE A 143 3.10 -22.01 6.61
N ASP A 144 4.04 -22.65 7.32
CA ASP A 144 3.89 -24.00 7.87
C ASP A 144 4.28 -23.94 9.36
N PRO A 145 3.31 -24.12 10.27
CA PRO A 145 3.58 -24.06 11.71
C PRO A 145 4.63 -25.06 12.19
N SER A 146 4.76 -26.22 11.51
CA SER A 146 5.75 -27.24 11.89
C SER A 146 7.20 -26.80 11.65
N MET A 147 7.40 -25.77 10.81
CA MET A 147 8.71 -25.18 10.55
C MET A 147 9.05 -23.99 11.46
N THR A 148 8.19 -23.68 12.42
CA THR A 148 8.42 -22.63 13.42
C THR A 148 8.80 -23.27 14.74
N ALA A 149 9.73 -22.64 15.47
CA ALA A 149 10.05 -23.06 16.87
C ALA A 149 8.91 -22.77 17.86
N ILE A 150 7.79 -22.24 17.38
CA ILE A 150 6.60 -21.94 18.17
C ILE A 150 5.74 -23.21 18.18
N SER A 151 6.00 -24.11 19.11
CA SER A 151 5.05 -25.18 19.43
C SER A 151 3.76 -24.54 19.95
N PRO A 152 2.60 -24.89 19.40
CA PRO A 152 1.35 -24.51 20.04
C PRO A 152 1.31 -25.17 21.44
N LYS A 153 1.15 -24.36 22.49
CA LYS A 153 0.82 -24.83 23.82
C LYS A 153 -0.66 -25.17 23.87
#